data_3c395984d6bc5b1e6fd83993ebcc1731
#
_entry.id   3c395984d6bc5b1e6fd83993ebcc1731
#
_cell.length_a   1.000
_cell.length_b   1.000
_cell.length_c   1.000
_cell.angle_alpha   90.00
_cell.angle_beta   90.00
_cell.angle_gamma   90.00
#
_symmetry.space_group_name_H-M   'P 1'
#
loop_
_entity.id
_entity.type
_entity.pdbx_description
1 polymer ?
#
loop_
_entity_poly.entity_id
_entity_poly.type
_entity_poly.pdbx_seq_one_letter_code
_entity_poly.pdbx_strand_id
1 'polypeptide(L)'
;LGYDGLEHLKSFVEQGGLLITAEDTAEFAIDTGLAPGVSRASIDDARVVGTVLNTVFVDPENPVAFGYGPQLPVFSSAGMAFNVSNTLGREGHRTPMDPYAQRPTGRGSVDDSDQPQGRKIVEPEPLEKPQPWQAPKLNEEQTRDNPWVIPAGLRPDVILRFDDAKGMLLDGLLDKSDSIAEHAVVVDAHLGRGNVLLFGNNPIYRGETLGSYGLVFNAILNHDRLAHETKP
;
A
#
# COMPACT_ATOMS: atom_id res chain seq x y z
N LEU A 1 6.83 -3.08 23.02
CA LEU A 1 5.48 -3.41 23.47
C LEU A 1 5.43 -4.81 24.13
N GLY A 2 6.12 -5.80 23.62
CA GLY A 2 6.00 -7.19 24.02
C GLY A 2 4.70 -7.85 23.54
N TYR A 3 4.57 -9.17 23.81
CA TYR A 3 3.39 -9.93 23.37
C TYR A 3 2.09 -9.46 24.05
N ASP A 4 2.13 -9.23 25.35
CA ASP A 4 0.97 -8.78 26.13
C ASP A 4 0.47 -7.41 25.64
N GLY A 5 1.38 -6.49 25.33
CA GLY A 5 1.02 -5.18 24.80
C GLY A 5 0.44 -5.24 23.39
N LEU A 6 0.90 -6.18 22.55
CA LEU A 6 0.34 -6.40 21.22
C LEU A 6 -1.08 -7.01 21.32
N GLU A 7 -1.29 -7.95 22.23
CA GLU A 7 -2.60 -8.55 22.47
C GLU A 7 -3.60 -7.50 22.96
N HIS A 8 -3.20 -6.64 23.89
CA HIS A 8 -4.06 -5.54 24.35
C HIS A 8 -4.39 -4.54 23.23
N LEU A 9 -3.42 -4.20 22.40
CA LEU A 9 -3.63 -3.31 21.25
C LEU A 9 -4.59 -3.94 20.24
N LYS A 10 -4.39 -5.22 19.91
CA LYS A 10 -5.28 -5.97 19.04
C LYS A 10 -6.70 -6.01 19.59
N SER A 11 -6.84 -6.36 20.88
CA SER A 11 -8.13 -6.40 21.56
C SER A 11 -8.83 -5.02 21.57
N PHE A 12 -8.08 -3.95 21.75
CA PHE A 12 -8.61 -2.58 21.67
C PHE A 12 -9.22 -2.29 20.29
N VAL A 13 -8.51 -2.64 19.21
CA VAL A 13 -9.01 -2.43 17.85
C VAL A 13 -10.21 -3.34 17.59
N GLU A 14 -10.12 -4.63 17.89
CA GLU A 14 -11.22 -5.61 17.67
C GLU A 14 -12.53 -5.21 18.39
N GLN A 15 -12.43 -4.47 19.49
CA GLN A 15 -13.58 -3.97 20.24
C GLN A 15 -14.19 -2.68 19.67
N GLY A 16 -13.62 -2.11 18.60
CA GLY A 16 -14.11 -0.90 17.94
C GLY A 16 -13.17 0.30 18.09
N GLY A 17 -11.95 0.09 18.55
CA GLY A 17 -10.93 1.15 18.63
C GLY A 17 -10.40 1.54 17.26
N LEU A 18 -9.96 2.79 17.12
CA LEU A 18 -9.22 3.29 15.97
C LEU A 18 -7.73 3.35 16.28
N LEU A 19 -6.92 2.66 15.50
CA LEU A 19 -5.48 2.76 15.51
C LEU A 19 -5.00 3.54 14.28
N ILE A 20 -4.32 4.67 14.49
CA ILE A 20 -3.71 5.45 13.41
C ILE A 20 -2.21 5.20 13.41
N THR A 21 -1.67 4.79 12.27
CA THR A 21 -0.25 4.47 12.08
C THR A 21 0.32 5.24 10.90
N ALA A 22 1.61 5.55 10.94
CA ALA A 22 2.29 6.25 9.86
C ALA A 22 3.71 5.69 9.68
N GLU A 23 4.16 5.58 8.44
CA GLU A 23 5.52 5.13 8.09
C GLU A 23 5.89 3.83 8.83
N ASP A 24 6.97 3.80 9.61
CA ASP A 24 7.47 2.60 10.31
C ASP A 24 6.42 1.97 11.24
N THR A 25 5.50 2.77 11.80
CA THR A 25 4.41 2.23 12.63
C THR A 25 3.32 1.57 11.79
N ALA A 26 3.17 1.95 10.54
CA ALA A 26 2.30 1.23 9.60
C ALA A 26 2.91 -0.13 9.23
N GLU A 27 4.23 -0.20 9.02
CA GLU A 27 4.93 -1.47 8.81
C GLU A 27 4.77 -2.40 10.02
N PHE A 28 4.91 -1.87 11.24
CA PHE A 28 4.62 -2.64 12.45
C PHE A 28 3.20 -3.22 12.48
N ALA A 29 2.19 -2.43 12.11
CA ALA A 29 0.80 -2.90 12.07
C ALA A 29 0.60 -4.04 11.03
N ILE A 30 1.27 -3.95 9.88
CA ILE A 30 1.26 -4.99 8.84
C ILE A 30 1.95 -6.27 9.35
N ASP A 31 3.16 -6.15 9.89
CA ASP A 31 3.98 -7.28 10.31
C ASP A 31 3.38 -8.05 11.49
N THR A 32 2.65 -7.35 12.35
CA THR A 32 1.97 -7.96 13.50
C THR A 32 0.57 -8.47 13.19
N GLY A 33 0.09 -8.30 11.93
CA GLY A 33 -1.23 -8.78 11.51
C GLY A 33 -2.40 -7.95 12.01
N LEU A 34 -2.15 -6.71 12.46
CA LEU A 34 -3.21 -5.77 12.82
C LEU A 34 -3.92 -5.18 11.61
N ALA A 35 -3.28 -5.23 10.42
CA ALA A 35 -3.82 -4.72 9.17
C ALA A 35 -4.02 -5.86 8.15
N PRO A 36 -5.09 -6.68 8.29
CA PRO A 36 -5.32 -7.80 7.40
C PRO A 36 -5.56 -7.33 5.96
N GLY A 37 -4.99 -8.04 4.99
CA GLY A 37 -5.11 -7.72 3.56
C GLY A 37 -4.26 -6.55 3.08
N VAL A 38 -3.44 -5.95 3.95
CA VAL A 38 -2.50 -4.90 3.56
C VAL A 38 -1.08 -5.43 3.62
N SER A 39 -0.27 -5.08 2.64
CA SER A 39 1.16 -5.37 2.61
C SER A 39 1.95 -4.17 2.10
N ARG A 40 3.23 -4.09 2.45
CA ARG A 40 4.11 -3.06 1.91
C ARG A 40 4.33 -3.31 0.42
N ALA A 41 4.20 -2.27 -0.40
CA ALA A 41 4.57 -2.34 -1.81
C ALA A 41 6.10 -2.41 -1.95
N SER A 42 6.57 -3.24 -2.88
CA SER A 42 7.99 -3.27 -3.26
C SER A 42 8.25 -2.14 -4.25
N ILE A 43 8.81 -1.06 -3.75
CA ILE A 43 9.18 0.12 -4.54
C ILE A 43 10.70 0.30 -4.61
N ASP A 44 11.43 -0.82 -4.65
CA ASP A 44 12.89 -0.89 -4.49
C ASP A 44 13.67 -0.02 -5.48
N ASP A 45 13.03 0.33 -6.59
CA ASP A 45 13.64 1.17 -7.62
C ASP A 45 13.37 2.67 -7.45
N ALA A 46 12.33 3.06 -6.72
CA ALA A 46 12.00 4.46 -6.51
C ALA A 46 12.93 5.11 -5.47
N ARG A 47 13.42 6.29 -5.78
CA ARG A 47 14.18 7.10 -4.83
C ARG A 47 13.39 8.35 -4.47
N VAL A 48 12.86 8.37 -3.26
CA VAL A 48 12.09 9.48 -2.70
C VAL A 48 12.91 10.10 -1.59
N VAL A 49 13.16 11.41 -1.65
CA VAL A 49 13.95 12.10 -0.64
C VAL A 49 13.28 13.43 -0.30
N GLY A 50 12.44 13.43 0.74
CA GLY A 50 11.79 14.62 1.24
C GLY A 50 10.99 15.35 0.17
N THR A 51 9.98 14.69 -0.39
CA THR A 51 9.21 15.19 -1.53
C THR A 51 7.78 15.53 -1.16
N VAL A 52 7.20 16.46 -1.90
CA VAL A 52 5.75 16.70 -1.92
C VAL A 52 5.18 16.00 -3.15
N LEU A 53 4.35 15.00 -2.91
CA LEU A 53 3.74 14.16 -3.93
C LEU A 53 2.24 14.42 -4.00
N ASN A 54 1.72 14.51 -5.21
CA ASN A 54 0.29 14.59 -5.43
C ASN A 54 -0.35 13.22 -5.24
N THR A 55 -1.49 13.20 -4.56
CA THR A 55 -2.30 12.00 -4.36
C THR A 55 -3.73 12.24 -4.80
N VAL A 56 -4.43 11.15 -5.10
CA VAL A 56 -5.81 11.16 -5.60
C VAL A 56 -6.68 10.36 -4.63
N PHE A 57 -7.84 10.92 -4.27
CA PHE A 57 -8.83 10.17 -3.50
C PHE A 57 -9.45 9.07 -4.34
N VAL A 58 -9.42 7.85 -3.83
CA VAL A 58 -10.06 6.67 -4.45
C VAL A 58 -11.51 6.56 -3.97
N ASP A 59 -11.70 6.80 -2.67
CA ASP A 59 -13.03 6.81 -2.03
C ASP A 59 -13.29 8.18 -1.38
N PRO A 60 -13.96 9.10 -2.11
CA PRO A 60 -14.31 10.40 -1.58
C PRO A 60 -15.47 10.37 -0.58
N GLU A 61 -16.21 9.25 -0.48
CA GLU A 61 -17.31 9.07 0.46
C GLU A 61 -16.83 8.58 1.83
N ASN A 62 -15.59 8.09 1.91
CA ASN A 62 -15.00 7.70 3.18
C ASN A 62 -14.92 8.90 4.14
N PRO A 63 -15.32 8.76 5.40
CA PRO A 63 -15.31 9.85 6.38
C PRO A 63 -13.95 10.55 6.54
N VAL A 64 -12.84 9.85 6.31
CA VAL A 64 -11.49 10.43 6.33
C VAL A 64 -11.30 11.47 5.22
N ALA A 65 -11.99 11.31 4.09
CA ALA A 65 -11.90 12.20 2.93
C ALA A 65 -12.84 13.42 3.00
N PHE A 66 -13.65 13.57 4.04
CA PHE A 66 -14.62 14.66 4.12
C PHE A 66 -13.97 16.03 4.05
N GLY A 67 -14.53 16.89 3.19
CA GLY A 67 -14.08 18.26 2.99
C GLY A 67 -12.92 18.42 2.01
N TYR A 68 -12.43 17.33 1.42
CA TYR A 68 -11.38 17.38 0.41
C TYR A 68 -11.94 17.41 -1.01
N GLY A 69 -11.12 17.94 -1.92
CA GLY A 69 -11.30 17.80 -3.37
C GLY A 69 -10.75 16.45 -3.87
N PRO A 70 -10.64 16.29 -5.19
CA PRO A 70 -10.20 15.00 -5.77
C PRO A 70 -8.72 14.67 -5.52
N GLN A 71 -7.91 15.66 -5.18
CA GLN A 71 -6.47 15.53 -5.01
C GLN A 71 -5.99 16.18 -3.72
N LEU A 72 -4.90 15.65 -3.19
CA LEU A 72 -4.25 16.17 -2.00
C LEU A 72 -2.73 16.03 -2.12
N PRO A 73 -1.95 17.13 -2.04
CA PRO A 73 -0.51 17.06 -1.86
C PRO A 73 -0.14 16.48 -0.49
N VAL A 74 0.75 15.51 -0.46
CA VAL A 74 1.27 14.92 0.78
C VAL A 74 2.80 14.97 0.79
N PHE A 75 3.37 15.20 1.96
CA PHE A 75 4.81 15.09 2.16
C PHE A 75 5.18 13.62 2.37
N SER A 76 6.18 13.14 1.65
CA SER A 76 6.72 11.80 1.80
C SER A 76 8.23 11.86 2.06
N SER A 77 8.65 11.25 3.16
CA SER A 77 10.06 11.21 3.56
C SER A 77 10.85 10.15 2.78
N ALA A 78 10.23 8.99 2.54
CA ALA A 78 10.88 7.81 1.99
C ALA A 78 10.03 7.04 0.95
N GLY A 79 8.85 7.53 0.58
CA GLY A 79 8.05 6.92 -0.47
C GLY A 79 7.44 5.56 -0.09
N MET A 80 6.95 5.39 1.12
CA MET A 80 6.24 4.17 1.51
C MET A 80 4.89 4.08 0.81
N ALA A 81 4.55 2.91 0.31
CA ALA A 81 3.29 2.61 -0.34
C ALA A 81 2.78 1.22 0.04
N PHE A 82 1.51 0.96 -0.21
CA PHE A 82 0.84 -0.27 0.17
C PHE A 82 0.24 -1.00 -1.03
N ASN A 83 0.22 -2.32 -0.93
CA ASN A 83 -0.62 -3.20 -1.74
C ASN A 83 -1.80 -3.66 -0.87
N VAL A 84 -2.96 -3.79 -1.50
CA VAL A 84 -4.19 -4.23 -0.85
C VAL A 84 -4.68 -5.52 -1.50
N SER A 85 -5.06 -6.49 -0.68
CA SER A 85 -5.57 -7.79 -1.12
C SER A 85 -6.88 -8.14 -0.41
N ASN A 86 -7.73 -8.88 -1.09
CA ASN A 86 -8.95 -9.44 -0.51
C ASN A 86 -8.72 -10.82 0.14
N THR A 87 -7.48 -11.25 0.30
CA THR A 87 -7.12 -12.53 0.90
C THR A 87 -6.14 -12.33 2.04
N LEU A 88 -6.29 -13.14 3.09
CA LEU A 88 -5.32 -13.28 4.17
C LEU A 88 -4.14 -14.12 3.66
N GLY A 89 -3.32 -13.57 2.82
CA GLY A 89 -2.14 -14.24 2.32
C GLY A 89 -1.07 -13.21 2.05
N ARG A 90 0.16 -13.53 2.34
CA ARG A 90 1.27 -12.79 1.79
C ARG A 90 1.19 -12.91 0.27
N GLU A 91 0.57 -11.97 -0.39
CA GLU A 91 0.88 -11.68 -1.79
C GLU A 91 2.27 -10.99 -1.89
N GLY A 92 3.15 -11.40 -1.10
CA GLY A 92 4.55 -11.32 -1.34
C GLY A 92 4.96 -12.75 -1.61
N HIS A 93 4.51 -13.29 -2.72
CA HIS A 93 5.09 -14.52 -3.21
C HIS A 93 6.58 -14.22 -3.44
N ARG A 94 7.38 -14.62 -2.46
CA ARG A 94 8.53 -15.41 -2.89
C ARG A 94 7.88 -16.56 -3.66
N THR A 95 7.78 -16.45 -4.98
CA THR A 95 7.75 -17.64 -5.83
C THR A 95 8.72 -18.58 -5.16
N PRO A 96 8.32 -19.82 -4.77
CA PRO A 96 9.27 -20.78 -4.27
C PRO A 96 10.40 -20.71 -5.27
N MET A 97 11.58 -20.32 -4.82
CA MET A 97 12.73 -20.18 -5.72
C MET A 97 12.86 -21.57 -6.31
N ASP A 98 12.37 -21.74 -7.54
CA ASP A 98 12.52 -22.99 -8.25
C ASP A 98 14.01 -23.24 -8.20
N PRO A 99 14.47 -24.25 -7.45
CA PRO A 99 15.90 -24.53 -7.37
C PRO A 99 16.49 -24.86 -8.73
N TYR A 100 15.64 -25.09 -9.73
CA TYR A 100 15.98 -25.35 -11.12
C TYR A 100 15.67 -24.16 -12.05
N ALA A 101 15.10 -23.06 -11.55
CA ALA A 101 15.01 -21.82 -12.34
C ALA A 101 16.42 -21.42 -12.72
N GLN A 102 16.74 -21.52 -13.99
CA GLN A 102 18.02 -21.08 -14.53
C GLN A 102 18.17 -19.61 -14.16
N ARG A 103 19.08 -19.31 -13.23
CA ARG A 103 19.51 -17.94 -13.00
C ARG A 103 19.94 -17.40 -14.36
N PRO A 104 19.50 -16.22 -14.80
CA PRO A 104 20.09 -15.58 -15.95
C PRO A 104 21.57 -15.40 -15.62
N THR A 105 22.36 -16.35 -16.02
CA THR A 105 23.81 -16.29 -15.88
C THR A 105 24.26 -15.25 -16.89
N GLY A 106 24.66 -14.07 -16.41
CA GLY A 106 25.32 -13.06 -17.23
C GLY A 106 26.71 -13.48 -17.72
N ARG A 107 26.94 -14.78 -17.84
CA ARG A 107 28.08 -15.40 -18.49
C ARG A 107 27.53 -16.43 -19.47
N GLY A 108 28.02 -16.41 -20.69
CA GLY A 108 27.66 -17.35 -21.73
C GLY A 108 27.58 -18.78 -21.19
N SER A 109 26.67 -19.59 -21.72
CA SER A 109 26.56 -20.99 -21.34
C SER A 109 27.88 -21.68 -21.62
N VAL A 110 28.17 -22.76 -20.91
CA VAL A 110 29.33 -23.61 -21.09
C VAL A 110 29.45 -24.11 -22.55
N ASP A 111 28.35 -24.12 -23.28
CA ASP A 111 28.21 -24.57 -24.65
C ASP A 111 28.52 -23.48 -25.70
N ASP A 112 28.75 -22.23 -25.29
CA ASP A 112 29.01 -21.11 -26.20
C ASP A 112 30.08 -20.17 -25.62
N SER A 113 31.30 -20.72 -25.49
CA SER A 113 32.46 -20.05 -24.91
C SER A 113 33.10 -19.01 -25.81
N ASP A 114 32.74 -18.97 -27.10
CA ASP A 114 33.45 -18.19 -28.13
C ASP A 114 32.69 -16.96 -28.64
N GLN A 115 31.52 -16.63 -28.08
CA GLN A 115 30.88 -15.37 -28.43
C GLN A 115 31.54 -14.19 -27.71
N PRO A 116 32.00 -13.16 -28.45
CA PRO A 116 32.46 -11.93 -27.83
C PRO A 116 31.32 -11.37 -26.97
N GLN A 117 31.61 -11.00 -25.72
CA GLN A 117 30.65 -10.49 -24.75
C GLN A 117 30.11 -9.08 -25.11
N GLY A 118 29.59 -8.93 -26.33
CA GLY A 118 28.70 -7.84 -26.66
C GLY A 118 27.33 -8.19 -26.15
N ARG A 119 26.85 -7.53 -25.09
CA ARG A 119 25.42 -7.60 -24.73
C ARG A 119 24.64 -7.22 -25.97
N LYS A 120 23.79 -8.13 -26.49
CA LYS A 120 22.70 -7.70 -27.36
C LYS A 120 21.98 -6.64 -26.59
N ILE A 121 21.94 -5.42 -27.11
CA ILE A 121 21.04 -4.39 -26.63
C ILE A 121 19.65 -4.94 -26.96
N VAL A 122 19.02 -5.61 -26.00
CA VAL A 122 17.59 -5.87 -26.05
C VAL A 122 16.98 -4.50 -25.83
N GLU A 123 16.35 -3.94 -26.86
CA GLU A 123 15.54 -2.75 -26.66
C GLU A 123 14.56 -3.11 -25.53
N PRO A 124 14.52 -2.31 -24.46
CA PRO A 124 13.57 -2.58 -23.38
C PRO A 124 12.18 -2.59 -24.01
N GLU A 125 11.43 -3.67 -23.78
CA GLU A 125 10.02 -3.68 -24.14
C GLU A 125 9.41 -2.42 -23.54
N PRO A 126 8.57 -1.68 -24.31
CA PRO A 126 7.91 -0.51 -23.78
C PRO A 126 7.18 -0.92 -22.50
N LEU A 127 7.59 -0.35 -21.37
CA LEU A 127 6.94 -0.58 -20.08
C LEU A 127 5.45 -0.37 -20.29
N GLU A 128 4.66 -1.39 -20.04
CA GLU A 128 3.20 -1.25 -20.00
C GLU A 128 2.88 -0.10 -19.06
N LYS A 129 2.07 0.84 -19.52
CA LYS A 129 1.67 1.97 -18.68
C LYS A 129 1.05 1.38 -17.42
N PRO A 130 1.51 1.75 -16.22
CA PRO A 130 0.90 1.28 -14.99
C PRO A 130 -0.61 1.55 -15.09
N GLN A 131 -1.39 0.49 -14.90
CA GLN A 131 -2.85 0.64 -14.91
C GLN A 131 -3.26 1.28 -13.59
N PRO A 132 -4.25 2.19 -13.60
CA PRO A 132 -4.80 2.73 -12.38
C PRO A 132 -5.18 1.59 -11.43
N TRP A 133 -4.86 1.76 -10.15
CA TRP A 133 -5.23 0.76 -9.15
C TRP A 133 -6.74 0.48 -9.23
N GLN A 134 -7.09 -0.77 -9.29
CA GLN A 134 -8.47 -1.24 -9.23
C GLN A 134 -8.61 -2.19 -8.06
N ALA A 135 -9.71 -2.04 -7.31
CA ALA A 135 -10.01 -2.97 -6.23
C ALA A 135 -9.99 -4.42 -6.77
N PRO A 136 -9.28 -5.34 -6.10
CA PRO A 136 -9.19 -6.72 -6.54
C PRO A 136 -10.60 -7.32 -6.64
N LYS A 137 -10.97 -7.83 -7.81
CA LYS A 137 -12.25 -8.51 -8.02
C LYS A 137 -12.03 -10.00 -7.80
N LEU A 138 -12.62 -10.53 -6.74
CA LEU A 138 -12.65 -11.97 -6.52
C LEU A 138 -13.79 -12.56 -7.35
N ASN A 139 -13.48 -13.66 -8.05
CA ASN A 139 -14.48 -14.49 -8.72
C ASN A 139 -15.29 -15.22 -7.65
N GLU A 140 -16.61 -15.42 -7.86
CA GLU A 140 -17.48 -16.14 -6.92
C GLU A 140 -16.99 -17.57 -6.64
N GLU A 141 -16.37 -18.24 -7.61
CA GLU A 141 -15.76 -19.55 -7.42
C GLU A 141 -14.53 -19.52 -6.49
N GLN A 142 -13.76 -18.42 -6.52
CA GLN A 142 -12.60 -18.23 -5.65
C GLN A 142 -12.99 -17.92 -4.20
N THR A 143 -14.22 -17.47 -3.99
CA THR A 143 -14.72 -17.09 -2.66
C THR A 143 -15.42 -18.22 -1.95
N ARG A 144 -16.01 -19.19 -2.69
CA ARG A 144 -16.95 -20.17 -2.15
C ARG A 144 -16.34 -21.14 -1.13
N ASP A 145 -15.05 -21.49 -1.27
CA ASP A 145 -14.39 -22.50 -0.42
C ASP A 145 -12.96 -22.09 0.00
N ASN A 146 -12.62 -20.81 -0.10
CA ASN A 146 -11.31 -20.34 0.27
C ASN A 146 -11.33 -19.70 1.67
N PRO A 147 -10.79 -20.37 2.70
CA PRO A 147 -10.80 -19.85 4.08
C PRO A 147 -9.92 -18.60 4.27
N TRP A 148 -9.11 -18.25 3.27
CA TRP A 148 -8.22 -17.09 3.30
C TRP A 148 -8.84 -15.83 2.72
N VAL A 149 -10.07 -15.91 2.19
CA VAL A 149 -10.77 -14.74 1.66
C VAL A 149 -11.26 -13.87 2.81
N ILE A 150 -10.92 -12.60 2.77
CA ILE A 150 -11.40 -11.62 3.73
C ILE A 150 -12.88 -11.33 3.43
N PRO A 151 -13.79 -11.48 4.41
CA PRO A 151 -15.19 -11.11 4.26
C PRO A 151 -15.37 -9.70 3.72
N ALA A 152 -16.38 -9.44 2.92
CA ALA A 152 -16.58 -8.17 2.24
C ALA A 152 -16.55 -6.95 3.17
N GLY A 153 -17.15 -7.07 4.37
CA GLY A 153 -17.16 -6.00 5.38
C GLY A 153 -15.88 -5.85 6.20
N LEU A 154 -14.85 -6.66 5.93
CA LEU A 154 -13.54 -6.57 6.59
C LEU A 154 -12.40 -6.35 5.60
N ARG A 155 -12.73 -6.08 4.33
CA ARG A 155 -11.72 -5.80 3.30
C ARG A 155 -11.15 -4.41 3.52
N PRO A 156 -9.83 -4.25 3.35
CA PRO A 156 -9.23 -2.93 3.47
C PRO A 156 -9.69 -2.00 2.33
N ASP A 157 -9.96 -0.75 2.69
CA ASP A 157 -10.35 0.30 1.76
C ASP A 157 -9.18 1.24 1.48
N VAL A 158 -8.93 1.52 0.20
CA VAL A 158 -7.94 2.53 -0.20
C VAL A 158 -8.59 3.90 -0.22
N ILE A 159 -8.11 4.80 0.61
CA ILE A 159 -8.61 6.18 0.69
C ILE A 159 -7.84 7.09 -0.28
N LEU A 160 -6.51 7.02 -0.23
CA LEU A 160 -5.63 7.79 -1.10
C LEU A 160 -4.64 6.88 -1.81
N ARG A 161 -4.37 7.18 -3.07
CA ARG A 161 -3.27 6.62 -3.85
C ARG A 161 -2.39 7.73 -4.41
N PHE A 162 -1.15 7.41 -4.72
CA PHE A 162 -0.31 8.33 -5.48
C PHE A 162 -0.90 8.59 -6.87
N ASP A 163 -0.67 9.78 -7.40
CA ASP A 163 -1.08 10.14 -8.75
C ASP A 163 -0.26 9.38 -9.81
N ASP A 164 -0.54 9.59 -11.07
CA ASP A 164 0.26 9.06 -12.16
C ASP A 164 1.70 9.58 -12.10
N ALA A 165 2.62 8.86 -12.72
CA ALA A 165 4.06 9.17 -12.67
C ALA A 165 4.41 10.59 -13.17
N LYS A 166 3.56 11.20 -14.01
CA LYS A 166 3.81 12.52 -14.59
C LYS A 166 3.24 13.65 -13.73
N GLY A 167 2.13 13.40 -13.06
CA GLY A 167 1.43 14.37 -12.22
C GLY A 167 1.83 14.34 -10.75
N MET A 168 2.55 13.30 -10.34
CA MET A 168 2.80 13.03 -8.93
C MET A 168 3.78 13.97 -8.24
N LEU A 169 4.92 14.29 -8.87
CA LEU A 169 5.95 15.13 -8.25
C LEU A 169 5.56 16.61 -8.30
N LEU A 170 5.37 17.22 -7.14
CA LEU A 170 5.12 18.65 -7.01
C LEU A 170 6.38 19.41 -6.58
N ASP A 171 7.14 18.85 -5.62
CA ASP A 171 8.39 19.45 -5.14
C ASP A 171 9.30 18.37 -4.54
N GLY A 172 10.61 18.63 -4.51
CA GLY A 172 11.60 17.72 -3.94
C GLY A 172 12.26 16.80 -4.98
N LEU A 173 12.76 15.64 -4.54
CA LEU A 173 13.50 14.70 -5.37
C LEU A 173 12.77 13.35 -5.47
N LEU A 174 12.35 13.02 -6.67
CA LEU A 174 11.78 11.74 -7.03
C LEU A 174 12.48 11.18 -8.27
N ASP A 175 13.06 10.00 -8.16
CA ASP A 175 13.61 9.25 -9.28
C ASP A 175 12.79 7.96 -9.46
N LYS A 176 12.60 7.54 -10.72
CA LYS A 176 11.79 6.37 -11.10
C LYS A 176 10.37 6.41 -10.52
N SER A 177 9.68 7.51 -10.77
CA SER A 177 8.30 7.75 -10.34
C SER A 177 7.33 6.61 -10.73
N ASP A 178 7.57 5.92 -11.83
CA ASP A 178 6.75 4.80 -12.30
C ASP A 178 6.64 3.67 -11.26
N SER A 179 7.66 3.49 -10.42
CA SER A 179 7.67 2.41 -9.41
C SER A 179 6.73 2.67 -8.23
N ILE A 180 6.38 3.92 -7.98
CA ILE A 180 5.49 4.30 -6.85
C ILE A 180 4.13 4.80 -7.31
N ALA A 181 4.02 5.19 -8.58
CA ALA A 181 2.79 5.71 -9.15
C ALA A 181 1.61 4.74 -8.94
N GLU A 182 0.43 5.31 -8.71
CA GLU A 182 -0.83 4.57 -8.55
C GLU A 182 -0.93 3.64 -7.32
N HIS A 183 0.14 3.49 -6.53
CA HIS A 183 0.09 2.69 -5.30
C HIS A 183 -0.69 3.39 -4.19
N ALA A 184 -1.33 2.59 -3.32
CA ALA A 184 -2.04 3.12 -2.17
C ALA A 184 -1.08 3.78 -1.17
N VAL A 185 -1.46 4.93 -0.62
CA VAL A 185 -0.70 5.67 0.39
C VAL A 185 -1.46 5.82 1.70
N VAL A 186 -2.78 5.85 1.66
CA VAL A 186 -3.63 5.81 2.86
C VAL A 186 -4.66 4.69 2.70
N VAL A 187 -4.65 3.78 3.66
CA VAL A 187 -5.51 2.58 3.66
C VAL A 187 -6.19 2.46 5.01
N ASP A 188 -7.47 2.16 5.00
CA ASP A 188 -8.24 1.77 6.17
C ASP A 188 -8.41 0.25 6.19
N ALA A 189 -7.77 -0.41 7.13
CA ALA A 189 -7.87 -1.85 7.32
C ALA A 189 -8.80 -2.16 8.49
N HIS A 190 -9.74 -3.09 8.28
CA HIS A 190 -10.73 -3.47 9.28
C HIS A 190 -10.26 -4.67 10.12
N LEU A 191 -10.33 -4.53 11.44
CA LEU A 191 -9.99 -5.60 12.38
C LEU A 191 -11.09 -5.73 13.45
N GLY A 192 -11.88 -6.79 13.36
CA GLY A 192 -13.03 -6.96 14.24
C GLY A 192 -14.10 -5.89 14.00
N ARG A 193 -14.35 -5.05 14.99
CA ARG A 193 -15.29 -3.91 14.90
C ARG A 193 -14.58 -2.57 14.72
N GLY A 194 -13.27 -2.54 14.77
CA GLY A 194 -12.47 -1.33 14.69
C GLY A 194 -11.63 -1.24 13.43
N ASN A 195 -10.83 -0.20 13.36
CA ASN A 195 -10.11 0.22 12.18
C ASN A 195 -8.63 0.46 12.49
N VAL A 196 -7.79 0.11 11.54
CA VAL A 196 -6.37 0.46 11.51
C VAL A 196 -6.14 1.34 10.28
N LEU A 197 -5.96 2.62 10.51
CA LEU A 197 -5.69 3.59 9.45
C LEU A 197 -4.18 3.70 9.24
N LEU A 198 -3.73 3.27 8.06
CA LEU A 198 -2.32 3.25 7.70
C LEU A 198 -2.00 4.42 6.76
N PHE A 199 -0.98 5.18 7.12
CA PHE A 199 -0.39 6.23 6.28
C PHE A 199 1.01 5.80 5.83
N GLY A 200 1.25 5.78 4.53
CA GLY A 200 2.58 5.59 3.94
C GLY A 200 3.48 6.83 4.06
N ASN A 201 2.89 7.95 4.49
CA ASN A 201 3.58 9.19 4.81
C ASN A 201 3.26 9.63 6.23
N ASN A 202 3.98 10.60 6.77
CA ASN A 202 3.61 11.23 8.04
C ASN A 202 2.66 12.41 7.78
N PRO A 203 1.34 12.27 8.05
CA PRO A 203 0.36 13.30 7.70
C PRO A 203 0.47 14.58 8.53
N ILE A 204 1.23 14.57 9.63
CA ILE A 204 1.38 15.70 10.57
C ILE A 204 2.85 16.15 10.69
N TYR A 205 3.70 15.85 9.70
CA TYR A 205 5.12 16.14 9.76
C TYR A 205 5.40 17.64 9.69
N ARG A 206 5.90 18.23 10.76
CA ARG A 206 6.51 19.57 10.86
C ARG A 206 5.73 20.73 10.19
N GLY A 207 4.44 20.60 9.94
CA GLY A 207 3.66 21.58 9.19
C GLY A 207 3.85 21.47 7.67
N GLU A 208 4.59 20.47 7.20
CA GLU A 208 4.66 20.16 5.77
C GLU A 208 3.30 19.63 5.31
N THR A 209 2.81 20.20 4.22
CA THR A 209 1.49 19.87 3.68
C THR A 209 0.37 19.91 4.75
N LEU A 210 0.11 21.11 5.30
CA LEU A 210 -0.95 21.31 6.32
C LEU A 210 -2.30 20.69 5.93
N GLY A 211 -2.56 20.54 4.63
CA GLY A 211 -3.75 19.89 4.11
C GLY A 211 -3.93 18.44 4.60
N SER A 212 -2.85 17.70 4.82
CA SER A 212 -2.92 16.30 5.27
C SER A 212 -3.38 16.13 6.73
N TYR A 213 -3.30 17.18 7.54
CA TYR A 213 -3.75 17.15 8.94
C TYR A 213 -5.24 16.82 9.08
N GLY A 214 -6.04 17.32 8.14
CA GLY A 214 -7.48 17.07 8.13
C GLY A 214 -7.83 15.59 8.02
N LEU A 215 -7.00 14.76 7.38
CA LEU A 215 -7.20 13.32 7.31
C LEU A 215 -7.21 12.70 8.72
N VAL A 216 -6.24 13.09 9.55
CA VAL A 216 -6.15 12.59 10.94
C VAL A 216 -7.31 13.10 11.79
N PHE A 217 -7.65 14.39 11.66
CA PHE A 217 -8.81 14.94 12.40
C PHE A 217 -10.12 14.30 11.98
N ASN A 218 -10.33 14.11 10.69
CA ASN A 218 -11.52 13.42 10.17
C ASN A 218 -11.63 11.99 10.70
N ALA A 219 -10.50 11.25 10.70
CA ALA A 219 -10.47 9.90 11.25
C ALA A 219 -10.86 9.86 12.74
N ILE A 220 -10.31 10.78 13.55
CA ILE A 220 -10.62 10.85 14.98
C ILE A 220 -12.08 11.26 15.21
N LEU A 221 -12.57 12.27 14.49
CA LEU A 221 -13.93 12.80 14.68
C LEU A 221 -15.02 11.85 14.18
N ASN A 222 -14.69 11.00 13.21
CA ASN A 222 -15.65 10.08 12.62
C ASN A 222 -15.28 8.60 12.88
N HIS A 223 -14.52 8.31 13.92
CA HIS A 223 -14.04 6.96 14.21
C HIS A 223 -15.14 5.91 14.31
N ASP A 224 -16.33 6.30 14.76
CA ASP A 224 -17.53 5.48 14.87
C ASP A 224 -18.23 5.21 13.51
N ARG A 225 -17.85 5.94 12.47
CA ARG A 225 -18.44 5.83 11.13
C ARG A 225 -17.48 5.17 10.12
N LEU A 226 -16.25 4.89 10.54
CA LEU A 226 -15.28 4.14 9.72
C LEU A 226 -15.62 2.65 9.69
N ALA A 227 -16.26 2.14 10.75
CA ALA A 227 -16.72 0.76 10.79
C ALA A 227 -17.83 0.56 9.77
N HIS A 228 -17.60 -0.31 8.80
CA HIS A 228 -18.65 -0.71 7.88
C HIS A 228 -19.76 -1.41 8.65
N GLU A 229 -20.98 -0.87 8.61
CA GLU A 229 -22.15 -1.66 8.91
C GLU A 229 -22.15 -2.85 7.94
N THR A 230 -21.92 -4.03 8.46
CA THR A 230 -22.19 -5.27 7.71
C THR A 230 -23.66 -5.24 7.36
N LYS A 231 -23.99 -4.73 6.18
CA LYS A 231 -25.34 -4.92 5.64
C LYS A 231 -25.58 -6.43 5.55
N PRO A 232 -26.65 -6.92 6.20
CA PRO A 232 -26.97 -8.34 6.27
C PRO A 232 -27.19 -8.95 4.90
#